data_ad39d07df29b9296174a65380222e1bd
#
_entry.id   ad39d07df29b9296174a65380222e1bd
#
_cell.length_a   1.000
_cell.length_b   1.000
_cell.length_c   1.000
_cell.angle_alpha   90.00
_cell.angle_beta   90.00
_cell.angle_gamma   90.00
#
_symmetry.space_group_name_H-M   'P 1'
#
loop_
_entity.id
_entity.type
_entity.pdbx_description
1 polymer ?
#
loop_
_entity_poly.entity_id
_entity_poly.type
_entity_poly.pdbx_seq_one_letter_code
_entity_poly.pdbx_strand_id
1 'polypeptide(L)'
;MTGAARAVILPAALIITVCLLALACGGGGDGSNGGTDDGPFSFNVSMGDNFYEPNVFTVRAGQKVTFHFRNEGAAVHNMLIAGADNKFNTEDDALSEPREIRSGGTGSLEWIAPDEAAVIKVRCEFHPTDSTGTIKVER
;
A
#
# COMPACT_ATOMS: atom_id res chain seq x y z
N MET A 1 69.60 29.53 -25.31
CA MET A 1 69.14 28.77 -26.48
C MET A 1 67.64 28.54 -26.36
N THR A 2 66.96 29.30 -27.13
CA THR A 2 65.51 29.53 -27.09
C THR A 2 64.77 28.51 -27.94
N GLY A 3 63.84 27.76 -27.36
CA GLY A 3 62.94 26.87 -28.07
C GLY A 3 61.49 27.35 -27.90
N ALA A 4 60.99 27.99 -28.93
CA ALA A 4 59.61 28.44 -28.96
C ALA A 4 58.61 27.30 -29.22
N ALA A 5 57.68 27.08 -28.33
CA ALA A 5 56.56 26.20 -28.55
C ALA A 5 55.41 26.92 -29.26
N ARG A 6 55.03 26.42 -30.43
CA ARG A 6 53.89 26.90 -31.23
C ARG A 6 52.58 26.41 -30.64
N ALA A 7 51.72 27.29 -30.27
CA ALA A 7 50.32 27.01 -29.92
C ALA A 7 49.50 26.69 -31.19
N VAL A 8 48.89 25.53 -31.23
CA VAL A 8 47.90 25.14 -32.25
C VAL A 8 46.51 25.51 -31.74
N ILE A 9 45.88 26.48 -32.40
CA ILE A 9 44.49 26.85 -32.11
C ILE A 9 43.58 25.97 -32.99
N LEU A 10 42.77 25.12 -32.36
CA LEU A 10 41.69 24.42 -33.03
C LEU A 10 40.39 25.23 -32.93
N PRO A 11 39.59 25.29 -33.96
CA PRO A 11 38.33 26.01 -33.96
C PRO A 11 37.26 25.22 -33.20
N ALA A 12 36.53 25.89 -32.31
CA ALA A 12 35.39 25.39 -31.63
C ALA A 12 34.21 25.17 -32.59
N ALA A 13 33.82 23.91 -32.78
CA ALA A 13 32.60 23.60 -33.50
C ALA A 13 31.40 23.84 -32.57
N LEU A 14 30.57 24.81 -32.94
CA LEU A 14 29.33 25.16 -32.27
C LEU A 14 28.26 24.10 -32.59
N ILE A 15 28.03 23.16 -31.67
CA ILE A 15 26.91 22.20 -31.75
C ILE A 15 25.68 22.89 -31.18
N ILE A 16 24.77 23.31 -32.05
CA ILE A 16 23.44 23.79 -31.65
C ILE A 16 22.58 22.57 -31.33
N THR A 17 22.44 22.28 -30.04
CA THR A 17 21.48 21.27 -29.56
C THR A 17 20.09 21.88 -29.51
N VAL A 18 19.24 21.53 -30.46
CA VAL A 18 17.82 21.87 -30.46
C VAL A 18 17.14 21.05 -29.33
N CYS A 19 16.85 21.71 -28.22
CA CYS A 19 15.96 21.17 -27.18
C CYS A 19 14.51 21.19 -27.69
N LEU A 20 13.97 20.03 -28.11
CA LEU A 20 12.52 19.85 -28.22
C LEU A 20 11.93 19.86 -26.82
N LEU A 21 11.22 20.92 -26.45
CA LEU A 21 10.33 20.94 -25.32
C LEU A 21 9.10 20.06 -25.64
N ALA A 22 9.07 18.85 -25.13
CA ALA A 22 7.84 18.09 -25.03
C ALA A 22 7.04 18.62 -23.83
N LEU A 23 5.95 19.38 -24.09
CA LEU A 23 4.94 19.68 -23.08
C LEU A 23 4.25 18.34 -22.72
N ALA A 24 4.65 17.72 -21.62
CA ALA A 24 3.87 16.67 -20.99
C ALA A 24 2.75 17.34 -20.21
N CYS A 25 1.52 17.28 -20.75
CA CYS A 25 0.29 17.54 -20.01
C CYS A 25 0.23 16.59 -18.82
N GLY A 26 0.37 17.13 -17.61
CA GLY A 26 0.08 16.42 -16.38
C GLY A 26 -1.43 16.19 -16.25
N GLY A 27 -1.91 15.02 -16.62
CA GLY A 27 -3.24 14.57 -16.26
C GLY A 27 -3.24 14.15 -14.80
N GLY A 28 -4.02 14.85 -13.95
CA GLY A 28 -4.38 14.37 -12.62
C GLY A 28 -5.16 13.07 -12.76
N GLY A 29 -4.57 11.97 -12.32
CA GLY A 29 -5.24 10.70 -12.28
C GLY A 29 -6.07 10.60 -11.01
N ASP A 30 -7.39 10.72 -11.14
CA ASP A 30 -8.33 10.16 -10.17
C ASP A 30 -8.03 8.67 -10.03
N GLY A 31 -7.73 8.23 -8.81
CA GLY A 31 -7.43 6.85 -8.50
C GLY A 31 -8.64 5.92 -8.61
N SER A 32 -9.09 5.66 -9.84
CA SER A 32 -9.95 4.51 -10.13
C SER A 32 -9.05 3.29 -10.29
N ASN A 33 -8.85 2.52 -9.24
CA ASN A 33 -8.22 1.21 -9.32
C ASN A 33 -9.17 0.18 -9.95
N GLY A 34 -9.34 0.26 -11.26
CA GLY A 34 -9.95 -0.75 -12.12
C GLY A 34 -8.86 -1.46 -12.93
N GLY A 35 -7.96 -2.16 -12.28
CA GLY A 35 -6.93 -2.97 -12.93
C GLY A 35 -7.28 -4.45 -12.84
N THR A 36 -7.40 -5.12 -13.98
CA THR A 36 -7.29 -6.59 -14.09
C THR A 36 -5.82 -6.96 -13.93
N ASP A 37 -5.31 -6.89 -12.72
CA ASP A 37 -3.95 -7.25 -12.43
C ASP A 37 -3.96 -8.46 -11.51
N ASP A 38 -3.51 -9.63 -12.02
CA ASP A 38 -3.25 -10.84 -11.25
C ASP A 38 -1.99 -10.71 -10.35
N GLY A 39 -1.53 -9.48 -10.13
CA GLY A 39 -0.41 -9.15 -9.26
C GLY A 39 -0.79 -9.18 -7.77
N PRO A 40 0.19 -9.16 -6.87
CA PRO A 40 -0.06 -9.10 -5.44
C PRO A 40 -0.78 -7.77 -5.10
N PHE A 41 -2.05 -7.90 -4.70
CA PHE A 41 -2.88 -6.78 -4.32
C PHE A 41 -2.61 -6.41 -2.86
N SER A 42 -2.38 -5.13 -2.56
CA SER A 42 -2.05 -4.72 -1.20
C SER A 42 -2.72 -3.42 -0.78
N PHE A 43 -2.94 -3.31 0.54
CA PHE A 43 -3.37 -2.09 1.21
C PHE A 43 -2.32 -1.63 2.20
N ASN A 44 -2.06 -0.32 2.24
CA ASN A 44 -1.36 0.32 3.36
C ASN A 44 -2.41 0.83 4.35
N VAL A 45 -2.30 0.43 5.61
CA VAL A 45 -3.27 0.74 6.66
C VAL A 45 -2.56 1.44 7.81
N SER A 46 -2.99 2.66 8.09
CA SER A 46 -2.63 3.38 9.31
C SER A 46 -3.53 2.94 10.46
N MET A 47 -2.95 2.62 11.61
CA MET A 47 -3.64 2.27 12.84
C MET A 47 -3.50 3.42 13.82
N GLY A 48 -4.61 4.13 14.08
CA GLY A 48 -4.70 5.11 15.16
C GLY A 48 -5.33 4.48 16.41
N ASP A 49 -5.39 5.24 17.53
CA ASP A 49 -5.82 4.68 18.81
C ASP A 49 -7.28 4.17 18.80
N ASN A 50 -8.13 4.69 17.91
CA ASN A 50 -9.53 4.28 17.82
C ASN A 50 -10.00 4.04 16.37
N PHE A 51 -9.10 3.88 15.40
CA PHE A 51 -9.50 3.73 14.00
C PHE A 51 -8.45 3.02 13.15
N TYR A 52 -8.89 2.55 11.98
CA TYR A 52 -8.05 2.21 10.83
C TYR A 52 -8.29 3.21 9.70
N GLU A 53 -7.23 3.53 8.94
CA GLU A 53 -7.33 4.33 7.73
C GLU A 53 -6.55 3.65 6.58
N PRO A 54 -7.23 3.19 5.53
CA PRO A 54 -8.67 3.07 5.39
C PRO A 54 -9.29 2.01 6.33
N ASN A 55 -10.61 2.07 6.54
CA ASN A 55 -11.36 1.09 7.31
C ASN A 55 -12.39 0.29 6.49
N VAL A 56 -12.49 0.59 5.20
CA VAL A 56 -13.28 -0.17 4.21
C VAL A 56 -12.36 -0.56 3.06
N PHE A 57 -12.32 -1.85 2.78
CA PHE A 57 -11.51 -2.44 1.72
C PHE A 57 -12.41 -3.12 0.72
N THR A 58 -12.10 -3.02 -0.58
CA THR A 58 -12.82 -3.76 -1.63
C THR A 58 -11.84 -4.66 -2.35
N VAL A 59 -12.16 -5.93 -2.44
CA VAL A 59 -11.34 -6.98 -3.05
C VAL A 59 -12.21 -7.89 -3.92
N ARG A 60 -11.59 -8.68 -4.78
CA ARG A 60 -12.30 -9.70 -5.58
C ARG A 60 -12.36 -11.04 -4.83
N ALA A 61 -13.38 -11.82 -5.14
CA ALA A 61 -13.48 -13.20 -4.68
C ALA A 61 -12.24 -14.02 -5.08
N GLY A 62 -11.71 -14.81 -4.16
CA GLY A 62 -10.49 -15.61 -4.35
C GLY A 62 -9.17 -14.82 -4.40
N GLN A 63 -9.20 -13.49 -4.29
CA GLN A 63 -8.01 -12.65 -4.41
C GLN A 63 -7.09 -12.82 -3.19
N LYS A 64 -5.78 -13.02 -3.44
CA LYS A 64 -4.75 -12.91 -2.40
C LYS A 64 -4.45 -11.43 -2.16
N VAL A 65 -4.51 -11.02 -0.90
CA VAL A 65 -4.35 -9.63 -0.44
C VAL A 65 -3.29 -9.57 0.64
N THR A 66 -2.44 -8.54 0.59
CA THR A 66 -1.50 -8.23 1.66
C THR A 66 -1.88 -6.88 2.28
N PHE A 67 -2.08 -6.85 3.58
CA PHE A 67 -2.23 -5.63 4.35
C PHE A 67 -0.88 -5.28 4.98
N HIS A 68 -0.44 -4.05 4.80
CA HIS A 68 0.75 -3.49 5.45
C HIS A 68 0.30 -2.48 6.48
N PHE A 69 0.71 -2.67 7.72
CA PHE A 69 0.29 -1.86 8.85
C PHE A 69 1.38 -0.93 9.33
N ARG A 70 0.98 0.28 9.72
CA ARG A 70 1.78 1.20 10.51
C ARG A 70 0.96 1.70 11.69
N ASN A 71 1.45 1.47 12.90
CA ASN A 71 0.82 2.00 14.10
C ASN A 71 1.28 3.45 14.34
N GLU A 72 0.40 4.40 14.11
CA GLU A 72 0.59 5.84 14.34
C GLU A 72 -0.03 6.30 15.66
N GLY A 73 -0.74 5.41 16.35
CA GLY A 73 -1.31 5.64 17.66
C GLY A 73 -0.32 5.43 18.81
N ALA A 74 -0.74 5.70 20.02
CA ALA A 74 0.04 5.50 21.24
C ALA A 74 -0.14 4.07 21.82
N ALA A 75 -1.31 3.46 21.60
CA ALA A 75 -1.65 2.13 22.08
C ALA A 75 -1.06 1.03 21.20
N VAL A 76 -1.15 -0.21 21.68
CA VAL A 76 -0.85 -1.42 20.89
C VAL A 76 -2.05 -1.75 20.02
N HIS A 77 -1.80 -2.05 18.74
CA HIS A 77 -2.84 -2.42 17.78
C HIS A 77 -2.51 -3.72 17.06
N ASN A 78 -3.52 -4.31 16.45
CA ASN A 78 -3.43 -5.38 15.45
C ASN A 78 -4.65 -5.31 14.51
N MET A 79 -4.69 -6.21 13.53
CA MET A 79 -5.90 -6.42 12.74
C MET A 79 -6.24 -7.90 12.76
N LEU A 80 -7.47 -8.20 13.18
CA LEU A 80 -8.11 -9.52 13.12
C LEU A 80 -9.20 -9.45 12.05
N ILE A 81 -9.09 -10.28 11.03
CA ILE A 81 -10.11 -10.47 9.99
C ILE A 81 -10.94 -11.69 10.40
N ALA A 82 -12.24 -11.51 10.54
CA ALA A 82 -13.16 -12.61 10.77
C ALA A 82 -13.10 -13.60 9.59
N GLY A 83 -13.18 -14.87 9.87
CA GLY A 83 -13.18 -15.91 8.86
C GLY A 83 -14.48 -15.97 8.04
N ALA A 84 -14.69 -17.06 7.33
CA ALA A 84 -15.85 -17.27 6.46
C ALA A 84 -17.17 -17.26 7.22
N ASP A 85 -17.16 -17.60 8.50
CA ASP A 85 -18.36 -17.58 9.37
C ASP A 85 -18.69 -16.15 9.86
N ASN A 86 -17.83 -15.16 9.55
CA ASN A 86 -17.95 -13.74 9.92
C ASN A 86 -18.11 -13.53 11.45
N LYS A 87 -17.51 -14.41 12.24
CA LYS A 87 -17.40 -14.33 13.70
C LYS A 87 -15.94 -14.17 14.09
N PHE A 88 -15.69 -13.55 15.21
CA PHE A 88 -14.35 -13.39 15.77
C PHE A 88 -14.05 -14.44 16.84
N ASN A 89 -12.78 -14.77 17.00
CA ASN A 89 -12.21 -15.77 17.90
C ASN A 89 -12.60 -17.19 17.47
N THR A 90 -12.59 -17.45 16.18
CA THR A 90 -12.77 -18.74 15.54
C THR A 90 -11.48 -19.21 14.87
N GLU A 91 -11.38 -20.48 14.48
CA GLU A 91 -10.14 -21.05 13.95
C GLU A 91 -9.77 -20.54 12.55
N ASP A 92 -10.74 -19.98 11.83
CA ASP A 92 -10.59 -19.46 10.48
C ASP A 92 -10.28 -17.95 10.43
N ASP A 93 -10.10 -17.30 11.59
CA ASP A 93 -9.70 -15.91 11.68
C ASP A 93 -8.26 -15.72 11.20
N ALA A 94 -8.01 -14.58 10.52
CA ALA A 94 -6.66 -14.17 10.12
C ALA A 94 -6.18 -12.99 10.98
N LEU A 95 -4.97 -13.10 11.51
CA LEU A 95 -4.39 -12.10 12.41
C LEU A 95 -3.09 -11.53 11.87
N SER A 96 -2.86 -10.25 12.10
CA SER A 96 -1.62 -9.56 11.72
C SER A 96 -0.38 -10.10 12.44
N GLU A 97 0.74 -10.04 11.74
CA GLU A 97 2.07 -10.32 12.25
C GLU A 97 2.93 -9.04 12.28
N PRO A 98 3.53 -8.67 13.42
CA PRO A 98 3.36 -9.31 14.72
C PRO A 98 1.94 -9.07 15.29
N ARG A 99 1.49 -9.94 16.20
CA ARG A 99 0.20 -9.78 16.88
C ARG A 99 0.11 -8.47 17.68
N GLU A 100 1.22 -7.98 18.21
CA GLU A 100 1.32 -6.72 18.93
C GLU A 100 2.13 -5.72 18.11
N ILE A 101 1.47 -4.84 17.38
CA ILE A 101 2.11 -3.72 16.68
C ILE A 101 2.12 -2.52 17.64
N ARG A 102 3.29 -2.24 18.24
CA ARG A 102 3.48 -1.15 19.18
C ARG A 102 3.53 0.19 18.49
N SER A 103 3.37 1.29 19.22
CA SER A 103 3.47 2.66 18.71
C SER A 103 4.71 2.87 17.84
N GLY A 104 4.54 3.39 16.63
CA GLY A 104 5.58 3.57 15.63
C GLY A 104 6.02 2.28 14.92
N GLY A 105 5.49 1.11 15.32
CA GLY A 105 5.79 -0.18 14.73
C GLY A 105 5.06 -0.43 13.42
N THR A 106 5.49 -1.49 12.74
CA THR A 106 4.89 -1.98 11.49
C THR A 106 4.54 -3.45 11.59
N GLY A 107 3.63 -3.91 10.73
CA GLY A 107 3.25 -5.30 10.62
C GLY A 107 2.65 -5.60 9.26
N SER A 108 2.24 -6.85 9.05
CA SER A 108 1.56 -7.27 7.84
C SER A 108 0.56 -8.40 8.10
N LEU A 109 -0.31 -8.63 7.13
CA LEU A 109 -1.24 -9.76 7.12
C LEU A 109 -1.47 -10.18 5.67
N GLU A 110 -1.17 -11.44 5.36
CA GLU A 110 -1.59 -12.05 4.10
C GLU A 110 -2.92 -12.78 4.30
N TRP A 111 -3.86 -12.54 3.41
CA TRP A 111 -5.19 -13.12 3.48
C TRP A 111 -5.70 -13.45 2.07
N ILE A 112 -6.50 -14.50 1.97
CA ILE A 112 -7.17 -14.89 0.71
C ILE A 112 -8.66 -14.64 0.91
N ALA A 113 -9.24 -13.81 0.04
CA ALA A 113 -10.67 -13.55 0.06
C ALA A 113 -11.46 -14.85 -0.24
N PRO A 114 -12.62 -15.05 0.38
CA PRO A 114 -13.49 -16.17 0.02
C PRO A 114 -13.90 -16.11 -1.46
N ASP A 115 -14.24 -17.27 -2.04
CA ASP A 115 -14.63 -17.40 -3.46
C ASP A 115 -16.02 -16.82 -3.76
N GLU A 116 -16.76 -16.45 -2.73
CA GLU A 116 -18.10 -15.88 -2.84
C GLU A 116 -18.10 -14.40 -2.39
N ALA A 117 -19.02 -13.62 -3.00
CA ALA A 117 -19.25 -12.25 -2.56
C ALA A 117 -19.68 -12.23 -1.08
N ALA A 118 -19.05 -11.40 -0.29
CA ALA A 118 -19.25 -11.33 1.16
C ALA A 118 -18.93 -9.95 1.72
N VAL A 119 -19.37 -9.71 2.94
CA VAL A 119 -18.96 -8.57 3.77
C VAL A 119 -18.33 -9.12 5.03
N ILE A 120 -17.00 -9.01 5.13
CA ILE A 120 -16.21 -9.58 6.21
C ILE A 120 -15.85 -8.48 7.20
N LYS A 121 -16.00 -8.78 8.49
CA LYS A 121 -15.67 -7.84 9.57
C LYS A 121 -14.18 -7.88 9.89
N VAL A 122 -13.65 -6.73 10.24
CA VAL A 122 -12.31 -6.59 10.82
C VAL A 122 -12.36 -5.79 12.12
N ARG A 123 -11.45 -6.11 13.06
CA ARG A 123 -11.31 -5.36 14.31
C ARG A 123 -9.89 -5.45 14.86
N CYS A 124 -9.57 -4.55 15.80
CA CYS A 124 -8.46 -4.72 16.71
C CYS A 124 -8.87 -5.59 17.91
N GLU A 125 -8.08 -6.57 18.30
CA GLU A 125 -8.36 -7.38 19.50
C GLU A 125 -8.26 -6.55 20.79
N PHE A 126 -7.39 -5.53 20.81
CA PHE A 126 -7.19 -4.66 21.98
C PHE A 126 -8.27 -3.56 22.10
N HIS A 127 -8.90 -3.17 20.96
CA HIS A 127 -9.92 -2.11 20.88
C HIS A 127 -11.12 -2.58 20.03
N PRO A 128 -11.85 -3.62 20.49
CA PRO A 128 -12.79 -4.34 19.62
C PRO A 128 -14.06 -3.57 19.24
N THR A 129 -14.32 -2.45 19.91
CA THR A 129 -15.50 -1.59 19.66
C THR A 129 -15.17 -0.36 18.83
N ASP A 130 -13.91 0.11 18.86
CA ASP A 130 -13.50 1.38 18.28
C ASP A 130 -12.72 1.18 16.99
N SER A 131 -11.65 0.37 17.03
CA SER A 131 -10.83 0.08 15.85
C SER A 131 -11.45 -1.07 15.04
N THR A 132 -12.41 -0.73 14.18
CA THR A 132 -13.17 -1.68 13.36
C THR A 132 -13.15 -1.30 11.89
N GLY A 133 -13.42 -2.26 11.02
CA GLY A 133 -13.50 -2.06 9.59
C GLY A 133 -14.25 -3.18 8.88
N THR A 134 -14.27 -3.10 7.55
CA THR A 134 -15.02 -4.03 6.70
C THR A 134 -14.26 -4.32 5.42
N ILE A 135 -14.22 -5.58 5.01
CA ILE A 135 -13.77 -6.00 3.68
C ILE A 135 -15.01 -6.39 2.86
N LYS A 136 -15.19 -5.72 1.74
CA LYS A 136 -16.21 -6.07 0.73
C LYS A 136 -15.56 -6.99 -0.30
N VAL A 137 -16.05 -8.20 -0.42
CA VAL A 137 -15.63 -9.16 -1.43
C VAL A 137 -16.64 -9.11 -2.57
N GLU A 138 -16.17 -8.77 -3.75
CA GLU A 138 -16.97 -8.65 -4.98
C GLU A 138 -16.57 -9.75 -5.97
N ARG A 139 -17.52 -10.14 -6.83
CA ARG A 139 -17.29 -11.10 -7.93
C ARG A 139 -16.62 -10.47 -9.13
#